data_4a110542d9cfb868823377f227d6e231
#
_entry.id   4a110542d9cfb868823377f227d6e231
#
_cell.length_a   1.000
_cell.length_b   1.000
_cell.length_c   1.000
_cell.angle_alpha   90.00
_cell.angle_beta   90.00
_cell.angle_gamma   90.00
#
_symmetry.space_group_name_H-M   'P 1'
#
loop_
_entity.id
_entity.type
_entity.pdbx_description
1 polymer ?
#
loop_
_entity_poly.entity_id
_entity_poly.type
_entity_poly.pdbx_seq_one_letter_code
_entity_poly.pdbx_strand_id
1 'polypeptide(L)'
;MRPTGRLHLGHYFGALQNWLKLQEKYDCFFFVADWHALTTHYEDTSSVAENTLQVATDWLSVGLDPAKSTLFIQSSVLEHAELHVLLSMITPLSWLERVPTYKEQIDNLKDRDLGTYGFLGYPLLQSADIVIYDADFVPVGEDQVPHVEITREIVRRFNTHFGLNVSDELFAQRNWDGRKAIWKDLAIPALELPSEITGELLGYLSAVLRKRVAEIGFENALESAKVAKKFLKLKRVLVEPGHLLTETPRLPGTDGRRMAKSYGNAIWLSDPPEDIRKKVRNMMTDPQRQRRTDPGRPEVCPVFAWHKLFSPPETIAWSEQGCRTAGIGCIECKAAMADNLVKWIEPIQARRRELEARPDEVWSILDAGSKKAQKVARRTMKRVRNAIFKWDEARKERSFGGPETKASASG
;
A
#
# COMPACT_ATOMS: atom_id res chain seq x y z
N MET A 1 -0.22 1.09 8.17
CA MET A 1 -1.48 0.89 8.95
C MET A 1 -1.94 2.22 9.53
N ARG A 2 -3.25 2.57 9.50
CA ARG A 2 -3.72 3.87 10.03
C ARG A 2 -3.69 3.88 11.57
N PRO A 3 -3.31 5.01 12.21
CA PRO A 3 -3.28 5.14 13.67
C PRO A 3 -4.68 5.41 14.24
N THR A 4 -5.52 4.37 14.26
CA THR A 4 -6.89 4.44 14.75
C THR A 4 -7.07 3.86 16.16
N GLY A 5 -5.99 3.67 16.89
CA GLY A 5 -5.93 3.13 18.24
C GLY A 5 -5.35 1.72 18.28
N ARG A 6 -5.49 1.09 19.45
CA ARG A 6 -4.98 -0.26 19.72
C ARG A 6 -5.41 -1.27 18.66
N LEU A 7 -4.62 -2.31 18.47
CA LEU A 7 -4.92 -3.38 17.52
C LEU A 7 -5.68 -4.53 18.19
N HIS A 8 -6.55 -5.16 17.44
CA HIS A 8 -7.33 -6.31 17.89
C HIS A 8 -6.90 -7.60 17.15
N LEU A 9 -7.37 -8.75 17.61
CA LEU A 9 -7.06 -10.05 17.01
C LEU A 9 -7.30 -10.10 15.49
N GLY A 10 -8.33 -9.40 15.01
CA GLY A 10 -8.58 -9.29 13.57
C GLY A 10 -7.45 -8.61 12.78
N HIS A 11 -6.74 -7.63 13.37
CA HIS A 11 -5.54 -7.03 12.76
C HIS A 11 -4.37 -8.01 12.81
N TYR A 12 -4.23 -8.77 13.90
CA TYR A 12 -3.18 -9.78 14.01
C TYR A 12 -3.28 -10.82 12.91
N PHE A 13 -4.42 -11.49 12.79
CA PHE A 13 -4.63 -12.53 11.78
C PHE A 13 -4.79 -11.96 10.37
N GLY A 14 -5.36 -10.75 10.23
CA GLY A 14 -5.59 -10.11 8.95
C GLY A 14 -4.33 -9.50 8.31
N ALA A 15 -3.31 -9.17 9.11
CA ALA A 15 -2.11 -8.50 8.59
C ALA A 15 -0.83 -8.94 9.31
N LEU A 16 -0.76 -8.78 10.65
CA LEU A 16 0.51 -8.87 11.38
C LEU A 16 1.13 -10.27 11.30
N GLN A 17 0.33 -11.33 11.39
CA GLN A 17 0.82 -12.71 11.28
C GLN A 17 1.54 -12.95 9.93
N ASN A 18 1.04 -12.35 8.86
CA ASN A 18 1.69 -12.41 7.57
C ASN A 18 2.96 -11.55 7.53
N TRP A 19 2.93 -10.34 8.09
CA TRP A 19 4.10 -9.46 8.17
C TRP A 19 5.27 -10.11 8.92
N LEU A 20 4.98 -10.84 9.99
CA LEU A 20 5.98 -11.64 10.72
C LEU A 20 6.68 -12.69 9.84
N LYS A 21 5.94 -13.30 8.92
CA LYS A 21 6.52 -14.25 7.94
C LYS A 21 7.31 -13.55 6.84
N LEU A 22 6.82 -12.39 6.40
CA LEU A 22 7.44 -11.63 5.31
C LEU A 22 8.76 -11.00 5.73
N GLN A 23 8.89 -10.51 6.97
CA GLN A 23 10.14 -9.93 7.46
C GLN A 23 11.31 -10.92 7.46
N GLU A 24 11.05 -12.24 7.44
CA GLU A 24 12.11 -13.26 7.38
C GLU A 24 12.61 -13.49 5.95
N LYS A 25 11.90 -12.95 4.93
CA LYS A 25 12.18 -13.25 3.52
C LYS A 25 12.46 -12.01 2.68
N TYR A 26 11.97 -10.84 3.11
CA TYR A 26 11.99 -9.61 2.32
C TYR A 26 12.50 -8.43 3.16
N ASP A 27 13.07 -7.42 2.51
CA ASP A 27 13.32 -6.11 3.13
C ASP A 27 11.99 -5.36 3.20
N CYS A 28 11.33 -5.42 4.35
CA CYS A 28 9.99 -4.93 4.55
C CYS A 28 9.97 -3.48 5.06
N PHE A 29 9.02 -2.70 4.53
CA PHE A 29 8.75 -1.32 4.94
C PHE A 29 7.33 -1.27 5.50
N PHE A 30 7.18 -1.10 6.81
CA PHE A 30 5.91 -0.99 7.49
C PHE A 30 5.79 0.39 8.13
N PHE A 31 4.72 1.11 7.83
CA PHE A 31 4.56 2.45 8.36
C PHE A 31 3.21 2.70 9.00
N VAL A 32 3.20 3.61 9.97
CA VAL A 32 1.98 4.20 10.49
C VAL A 32 1.52 5.25 9.50
N ALA A 33 0.35 5.01 8.92
CA ALA A 33 -0.21 5.81 7.83
C ALA A 33 -1.06 6.96 8.38
N ASP A 34 -0.39 7.94 8.97
CA ASP A 34 -1.02 9.09 9.62
C ASP A 34 -1.67 10.05 8.62
N TRP A 35 -1.07 10.31 7.46
CA TRP A 35 -1.73 11.09 6.40
C TRP A 35 -2.97 10.40 5.86
N HIS A 36 -2.96 9.06 5.70
CA HIS A 36 -4.17 8.34 5.34
C HIS A 36 -5.26 8.42 6.42
N ALA A 37 -4.90 8.55 7.67
CA ALA A 37 -5.89 8.77 8.73
C ALA A 37 -6.59 10.13 8.56
N LEU A 38 -5.86 11.17 8.16
CA LEU A 38 -6.43 12.49 7.95
C LEU A 38 -7.47 12.53 6.83
N THR A 39 -7.44 11.65 5.85
CA THR A 39 -8.44 11.64 4.77
C THR A 39 -9.87 11.46 5.25
N THR A 40 -10.06 10.91 6.44
CA THR A 40 -11.37 10.67 7.04
C THR A 40 -11.51 11.20 8.47
N HIS A 41 -10.43 11.72 9.09
CA HIS A 41 -10.40 12.16 10.50
C HIS A 41 -9.66 13.49 10.66
N TYR A 42 -9.73 14.37 9.66
CA TYR A 42 -9.04 15.69 9.70
C TYR A 42 -9.66 16.65 10.72
N GLU A 43 -10.92 16.45 11.11
CA GLU A 43 -11.62 17.32 12.06
C GLU A 43 -11.11 17.14 13.50
N ASP A 44 -10.64 15.95 13.87
CA ASP A 44 -10.04 15.69 15.18
C ASP A 44 -8.77 14.83 15.05
N THR A 45 -7.65 15.49 15.24
CA THR A 45 -6.30 14.90 15.18
C THR A 45 -5.67 14.69 16.56
N SER A 46 -6.37 15.02 17.64
CA SER A 46 -5.85 15.02 19.02
C SER A 46 -5.27 13.68 19.46
N SER A 47 -5.80 12.58 18.94
CA SER A 47 -5.39 11.21 19.30
C SER A 47 -4.36 10.59 18.33
N VAL A 48 -3.96 11.27 17.25
CA VAL A 48 -3.11 10.67 16.21
C VAL A 48 -1.74 10.26 16.76
N ALA A 49 -1.10 11.10 17.55
CA ALA A 49 0.22 10.81 18.13
C ALA A 49 0.16 9.64 19.11
N GLU A 50 -0.81 9.63 20.02
CA GLU A 50 -1.01 8.53 20.96
C GLU A 50 -1.32 7.22 20.21
N ASN A 51 -2.23 7.25 19.25
CA ASN A 51 -2.58 6.10 18.44
C ASN A 51 -1.40 5.57 17.61
N THR A 52 -0.50 6.45 17.15
CA THR A 52 0.74 6.07 16.47
C THR A 52 1.62 5.25 17.39
N LEU A 53 1.82 5.72 18.62
CA LEU A 53 2.58 5.00 19.63
C LEU A 53 1.94 3.65 19.97
N GLN A 54 0.62 3.60 20.14
CA GLN A 54 -0.12 2.37 20.42
C GLN A 54 0.04 1.32 19.30
N VAL A 55 -0.09 1.74 18.04
CA VAL A 55 0.08 0.85 16.88
C VAL A 55 1.51 0.32 16.81
N ALA A 56 2.52 1.17 16.99
CA ALA A 56 3.92 0.76 16.96
C ALA A 56 4.25 -0.19 18.12
N THR A 57 3.74 0.09 19.32
CA THR A 57 3.87 -0.80 20.49
C THR A 57 3.26 -2.16 20.21
N ASP A 58 2.07 -2.23 19.61
CA ASP A 58 1.45 -3.49 19.21
C ASP A 58 2.29 -4.25 18.19
N TRP A 59 2.86 -3.57 17.19
CA TRP A 59 3.74 -4.19 16.19
C TRP A 59 4.97 -4.85 16.81
N LEU A 60 5.66 -4.12 17.69
CA LEU A 60 6.84 -4.63 18.39
C LEU A 60 6.47 -5.77 19.34
N SER A 61 5.30 -5.66 20.01
CA SER A 61 4.81 -6.67 20.96
C SER A 61 4.51 -8.00 20.31
N VAL A 62 3.96 -8.01 19.08
CA VAL A 62 3.70 -9.24 18.33
C VAL A 62 4.96 -9.83 17.69
N GLY A 63 6.09 -9.11 17.67
CA GLY A 63 7.38 -9.61 17.20
C GLY A 63 7.88 -9.02 15.88
N LEU A 64 7.32 -7.89 15.40
CA LEU A 64 8.01 -7.16 14.33
C LEU A 64 9.35 -6.64 14.84
N ASP A 65 10.40 -6.99 14.11
CA ASP A 65 11.79 -6.73 14.49
C ASP A 65 12.34 -5.55 13.68
N PRO A 66 12.71 -4.43 14.35
CA PRO A 66 13.27 -3.26 13.67
C PRO A 66 14.65 -3.53 13.04
N ALA A 67 15.33 -4.63 13.40
CA ALA A 67 16.55 -5.05 12.74
C ALA A 67 16.29 -5.73 11.38
N LYS A 68 15.11 -6.35 11.21
CA LYS A 68 14.70 -7.05 9.98
C LYS A 68 13.81 -6.20 9.09
N SER A 69 13.02 -5.31 9.68
CA SER A 69 12.04 -4.48 8.98
C SER A 69 12.26 -3.01 9.24
N THR A 70 11.86 -2.16 8.31
CA THR A 70 11.86 -0.71 8.48
C THR A 70 10.49 -0.29 9.01
N LEU A 71 10.43 0.09 10.30
CA LEU A 71 9.20 0.55 10.97
C LEU A 71 9.26 2.07 11.09
N PHE A 72 8.29 2.80 10.52
CA PHE A 72 8.37 4.27 10.47
C PHE A 72 7.00 4.95 10.43
N ILE A 73 7.01 6.29 10.45
CA ILE A 73 5.82 7.14 10.34
C ILE A 73 5.79 7.75 8.93
N GLN A 74 4.67 7.65 8.24
CA GLN A 74 4.50 8.14 6.86
C GLN A 74 4.87 9.62 6.75
N SER A 75 4.34 10.47 7.62
CA SER A 75 4.59 11.93 7.58
C SER A 75 6.03 12.35 7.88
N SER A 76 6.83 11.47 8.49
CA SER A 76 8.25 11.71 8.71
C SER A 76 9.09 11.56 7.43
N VAL A 77 8.50 11.09 6.34
CA VAL A 77 9.13 10.94 5.02
C VAL A 77 8.38 11.80 4.02
N LEU A 78 8.74 13.08 3.93
CA LEU A 78 8.04 14.08 3.11
C LEU A 78 8.03 13.76 1.61
N GLU A 79 8.94 12.93 1.17
CA GLU A 79 9.06 12.47 -0.21
C GLU A 79 7.79 11.75 -0.71
N HIS A 80 6.98 11.14 0.19
CA HIS A 80 5.64 10.61 -0.16
C HIS A 80 4.71 11.69 -0.70
N ALA A 81 4.66 12.85 -0.02
CA ALA A 81 3.82 13.97 -0.45
C ALA A 81 4.34 14.58 -1.76
N GLU A 82 5.65 14.71 -1.91
CA GLU A 82 6.23 15.19 -3.16
C GLU A 82 5.88 14.27 -4.34
N LEU A 83 6.06 12.96 -4.16
CA LEU A 83 5.71 12.01 -5.21
C LEU A 83 4.21 12.00 -5.52
N HIS A 84 3.35 12.06 -4.48
CA HIS A 84 1.91 12.18 -4.66
C HIS A 84 1.55 13.40 -5.53
N VAL A 85 2.13 14.56 -5.25
CA VAL A 85 1.90 15.79 -6.05
C VAL A 85 2.32 15.57 -7.50
N LEU A 86 3.51 15.00 -7.76
CA LEU A 86 3.98 14.76 -9.12
C LEU A 86 3.10 13.74 -9.87
N LEU A 87 2.67 12.68 -9.21
CA LEU A 87 1.76 11.70 -9.79
C LEU A 87 0.37 12.30 -10.07
N SER A 88 -0.11 13.24 -9.24
CA SER A 88 -1.40 13.89 -9.44
C SER A 88 -1.49 14.68 -10.74
N MET A 89 -0.35 15.17 -11.25
CA MET A 89 -0.30 15.91 -12.52
C MET A 89 -0.56 15.06 -13.75
N ILE A 90 -0.45 13.74 -13.62
CA ILE A 90 -0.62 12.82 -14.76
C ILE A 90 -1.76 11.81 -14.58
N THR A 91 -2.35 11.72 -13.38
CA THR A 91 -3.40 10.73 -13.10
C THR A 91 -4.78 11.26 -13.45
N PRO A 92 -5.53 10.61 -14.36
CA PRO A 92 -6.90 11.02 -14.68
C PRO A 92 -7.83 10.86 -13.46
N LEU A 93 -8.69 11.85 -13.19
CA LEU A 93 -9.66 11.79 -12.09
C LEU A 93 -10.58 10.56 -12.19
N SER A 94 -11.01 10.22 -13.41
CA SER A 94 -11.86 9.04 -13.66
C SER A 94 -11.24 7.71 -13.21
N TRP A 95 -9.93 7.64 -13.04
CA TRP A 95 -9.28 6.45 -12.50
C TRP A 95 -9.52 6.33 -10.99
N LEU A 96 -9.42 7.44 -10.27
CA LEU A 96 -9.64 7.50 -8.83
C LEU A 96 -11.11 7.27 -8.47
N GLU A 97 -12.04 7.88 -9.22
CA GLU A 97 -13.48 7.74 -9.02
C GLU A 97 -14.00 6.31 -9.26
N ARG A 98 -13.27 5.49 -10.04
CA ARG A 98 -13.64 4.10 -10.32
C ARG A 98 -13.13 3.11 -9.29
N VAL A 99 -12.28 3.51 -8.35
CA VAL A 99 -11.79 2.63 -7.29
C VAL A 99 -12.98 2.16 -6.44
N PRO A 100 -13.26 0.85 -6.32
CA PRO A 100 -14.46 0.34 -5.64
C PRO A 100 -14.61 0.83 -4.21
N THR A 101 -13.52 0.84 -3.46
CA THR A 101 -13.50 1.27 -2.05
C THR A 101 -13.81 2.75 -1.87
N TYR A 102 -13.58 3.60 -2.87
CA TYR A 102 -13.98 5.01 -2.85
C TYR A 102 -15.50 5.15 -2.76
N LYS A 103 -16.23 4.42 -3.62
CA LYS A 103 -17.70 4.43 -3.65
C LYS A 103 -18.29 3.84 -2.38
N GLU A 104 -17.78 2.67 -1.95
CA GLU A 104 -18.24 2.01 -0.73
C GLU A 104 -18.05 2.88 0.53
N GLN A 105 -16.96 3.64 0.61
CA GLN A 105 -16.73 4.51 1.75
C GLN A 105 -17.65 5.73 1.75
N ILE A 106 -17.95 6.32 0.60
CA ILE A 106 -18.97 7.39 0.49
C ILE A 106 -20.32 6.89 1.01
N ASP A 107 -20.72 5.68 0.63
CA ASP A 107 -22.01 5.10 1.07
C ASP A 107 -22.04 4.76 2.58
N ASN A 108 -20.90 4.37 3.14
CA ASN A 108 -20.79 3.91 4.52
C ASN A 108 -20.52 5.03 5.54
N LEU A 109 -20.00 6.18 5.13
CA LEU A 109 -19.56 7.27 6.01
C LEU A 109 -20.37 8.56 5.77
N LYS A 110 -21.69 8.44 5.71
CA LYS A 110 -22.61 9.54 5.41
C LYS A 110 -22.56 10.70 6.43
N ASP A 111 -22.04 10.44 7.63
CA ASP A 111 -21.93 11.43 8.71
C ASP A 111 -20.65 12.28 8.61
N ARG A 112 -19.86 12.12 7.56
CA ARG A 112 -18.60 12.85 7.34
C ARG A 112 -18.59 13.55 6.00
N ASP A 113 -17.97 14.73 5.97
CA ASP A 113 -17.68 15.40 4.70
C ASP A 113 -16.50 14.71 4.00
N LEU A 114 -16.83 13.83 3.07
CA LEU A 114 -15.88 13.12 2.22
C LEU A 114 -15.68 13.78 0.86
N GLY A 115 -16.28 14.94 0.63
CA GLY A 115 -16.16 15.71 -0.62
C GLY A 115 -14.81 16.41 -0.81
N THR A 116 -13.78 15.96 -0.09
CA THR A 116 -12.45 16.59 -0.11
C THR A 116 -11.54 15.95 -1.16
N TYR A 117 -10.59 16.75 -1.70
CA TYR A 117 -9.52 16.23 -2.56
C TYR A 117 -8.71 15.14 -1.87
N GLY A 118 -8.40 15.28 -0.58
CA GLY A 118 -7.65 14.30 0.18
C GLY A 118 -8.32 12.92 0.18
N PHE A 119 -9.65 12.89 0.29
CA PHE A 119 -10.39 11.64 0.24
C PHE A 119 -10.45 11.05 -1.18
N LEU A 120 -10.68 11.84 -2.21
CA LEU A 120 -10.60 11.37 -3.60
C LEU A 120 -9.19 10.91 -3.97
N GLY A 121 -8.17 11.61 -3.46
CA GLY A 121 -6.76 11.38 -3.77
C GLY A 121 -6.09 10.26 -2.97
N TYR A 122 -6.77 9.61 -2.00
CA TYR A 122 -6.10 8.61 -1.16
C TYR A 122 -5.54 7.39 -1.92
N PRO A 123 -6.14 6.90 -3.02
CA PRO A 123 -5.54 5.80 -3.77
C PRO A 123 -4.23 6.22 -4.46
N LEU A 124 -4.12 7.49 -4.83
CA LEU A 124 -2.90 8.04 -5.41
C LEU A 124 -1.81 8.23 -4.36
N LEU A 125 -2.15 8.65 -3.13
CA LEU A 125 -1.22 8.69 -2.02
C LEU A 125 -0.71 7.28 -1.70
N GLN A 126 -1.58 6.28 -1.70
CA GLN A 126 -1.19 4.87 -1.53
C GLN A 126 -0.26 4.40 -2.66
N SER A 127 -0.49 4.84 -3.90
CA SER A 127 0.41 4.54 -5.01
C SER A 127 1.79 5.16 -4.79
N ALA A 128 1.87 6.40 -4.31
CA ALA A 128 3.13 7.04 -3.95
C ALA A 128 3.85 6.29 -2.83
N ASP A 129 3.13 5.86 -1.78
CA ASP A 129 3.67 5.07 -0.68
C ASP A 129 4.33 3.76 -1.13
N ILE A 130 3.75 3.12 -2.13
CA ILE A 130 4.24 1.85 -2.68
C ILE A 130 5.49 2.07 -3.54
N VAL A 131 5.38 2.94 -4.54
CA VAL A 131 6.41 3.03 -5.59
C VAL A 131 7.65 3.81 -5.16
N ILE A 132 7.55 4.59 -4.08
CA ILE A 132 8.69 5.39 -3.58
C ILE A 132 9.81 4.50 -3.03
N TYR A 133 9.50 3.28 -2.61
CA TYR A 133 10.45 2.28 -2.10
C TYR A 133 10.89 1.26 -3.14
N ASP A 134 10.53 1.44 -4.42
CA ASP A 134 10.77 0.46 -5.48
C ASP A 134 10.20 -0.93 -5.10
N ALA A 135 9.03 -0.97 -4.48
CA ALA A 135 8.44 -2.20 -3.98
C ALA A 135 8.19 -3.21 -5.10
N ASP A 136 8.78 -4.41 -4.97
CA ASP A 136 8.49 -5.53 -5.87
C ASP A 136 7.11 -6.11 -5.60
N PHE A 137 6.71 -6.19 -4.31
CA PHE A 137 5.45 -6.78 -3.88
C PHE A 137 4.76 -5.94 -2.80
N VAL A 138 3.43 -5.96 -2.86
CA VAL A 138 2.56 -5.40 -1.81
C VAL A 138 1.68 -6.50 -1.24
N PRO A 139 1.81 -6.86 0.04
CA PRO A 139 0.96 -7.86 0.67
C PRO A 139 -0.43 -7.27 0.90
N VAL A 140 -1.43 -7.84 0.25
CA VAL A 140 -2.81 -7.33 0.27
C VAL A 140 -3.83 -8.45 0.35
N GLY A 141 -5.01 -8.15 0.91
CA GLY A 141 -6.21 -8.94 0.72
C GLY A 141 -6.80 -8.73 -0.67
N GLU A 142 -7.70 -9.60 -1.09
CA GLU A 142 -8.34 -9.54 -2.42
C GLU A 142 -9.05 -8.19 -2.68
N ASP A 143 -9.64 -7.58 -1.65
CA ASP A 143 -10.31 -6.28 -1.71
C ASP A 143 -9.38 -5.11 -2.04
N GLN A 144 -8.07 -5.27 -1.80
CA GLN A 144 -7.04 -4.26 -2.05
C GLN A 144 -6.29 -4.45 -3.38
N VAL A 145 -6.51 -5.55 -4.10
CA VAL A 145 -5.89 -5.79 -5.42
C VAL A 145 -6.15 -4.64 -6.40
N PRO A 146 -7.37 -4.04 -6.48
CA PRO A 146 -7.63 -2.90 -7.37
C PRO A 146 -6.72 -1.69 -7.10
N HIS A 147 -6.28 -1.48 -5.85
CA HIS A 147 -5.34 -0.40 -5.51
C HIS A 147 -3.93 -0.67 -6.03
N VAL A 148 -3.48 -1.92 -6.07
CA VAL A 148 -2.20 -2.28 -6.67
C VAL A 148 -2.27 -2.17 -8.18
N GLU A 149 -3.39 -2.57 -8.81
CA GLU A 149 -3.56 -2.43 -10.25
C GLU A 149 -3.59 -0.97 -10.72
N ILE A 150 -4.30 -0.08 -10.02
CA ILE A 150 -4.25 1.36 -10.36
C ILE A 150 -2.83 1.92 -10.18
N THR A 151 -2.09 1.47 -9.16
CA THR A 151 -0.69 1.85 -8.97
C THR A 151 0.17 1.45 -10.17
N ARG A 152 0.00 0.25 -10.71
CA ARG A 152 0.70 -0.24 -11.90
C ARG A 152 0.39 0.62 -13.13
N GLU A 153 -0.89 0.95 -13.33
CA GLU A 153 -1.31 1.83 -14.44
C GLU A 153 -0.67 3.23 -14.32
N ILE A 154 -0.64 3.80 -13.11
CA ILE A 154 0.01 5.09 -12.85
C ILE A 154 1.51 5.01 -13.15
N VAL A 155 2.19 3.94 -12.73
CA VAL A 155 3.62 3.71 -13.01
C VAL A 155 3.88 3.59 -14.51
N ARG A 156 3.09 2.81 -15.24
CA ARG A 156 3.20 2.67 -16.70
C ARG A 156 3.04 4.02 -17.39
N ARG A 157 2.02 4.78 -16.99
CA ARG A 157 1.79 6.12 -17.51
C ARG A 157 2.95 7.05 -17.20
N PHE A 158 3.47 7.05 -15.97
CA PHE A 158 4.64 7.84 -15.57
C PHE A 158 5.87 7.49 -16.40
N ASN A 159 6.20 6.20 -16.49
CA ASN A 159 7.35 5.74 -17.25
C ASN A 159 7.25 6.09 -18.75
N THR A 160 6.04 6.01 -19.32
CA THR A 160 5.82 6.38 -20.73
C THR A 160 5.99 7.87 -20.94
N HIS A 161 5.49 8.73 -20.04
CA HIS A 161 5.64 10.17 -20.20
C HIS A 161 7.08 10.65 -20.00
N PHE A 162 7.78 10.14 -18.98
CA PHE A 162 9.05 10.68 -18.54
C PHE A 162 10.26 9.76 -18.79
N GLY A 163 10.00 8.49 -19.08
CA GLY A 163 11.06 7.50 -19.38
C GLY A 163 11.19 7.14 -20.86
N LEU A 164 10.22 7.51 -21.71
CA LEU A 164 10.27 7.18 -23.11
C LEU A 164 11.39 7.97 -23.82
N ASN A 165 12.35 7.26 -24.38
CA ASN A 165 13.37 7.82 -25.24
C ASN A 165 13.03 7.51 -26.70
N VAL A 166 12.94 8.57 -27.50
CA VAL A 166 12.79 8.51 -28.94
C VAL A 166 14.16 8.81 -29.55
N SER A 167 14.73 7.87 -30.27
CA SER A 167 16.04 8.06 -30.92
C SER A 167 15.95 9.09 -32.02
N ASP A 168 16.89 10.03 -32.07
CA ASP A 168 17.01 11.04 -33.12
C ASP A 168 17.25 10.39 -34.49
N GLU A 169 17.80 9.20 -34.53
CA GLU A 169 17.93 8.37 -35.72
C GLU A 169 16.62 8.18 -36.49
N LEU A 170 15.49 8.14 -35.78
CA LEU A 170 14.16 8.07 -36.41
C LEU A 170 13.92 9.24 -37.36
N PHE A 171 14.46 10.39 -37.02
CA PHE A 171 14.26 11.63 -37.76
C PHE A 171 15.30 11.87 -38.84
N ALA A 172 16.34 11.02 -38.92
CA ALA A 172 17.30 11.08 -40.01
C ALA A 172 16.64 10.78 -41.37
N GLN A 173 17.09 11.43 -42.45
CA GLN A 173 16.55 11.29 -43.80
C GLN A 173 16.52 9.83 -44.28
N ARG A 174 17.55 9.04 -43.97
CA ARG A 174 17.65 7.60 -44.29
C ARG A 174 16.53 6.73 -43.64
N ASN A 175 15.85 7.23 -42.62
CA ASN A 175 14.76 6.51 -41.92
C ASN A 175 13.38 7.05 -42.27
N TRP A 176 13.23 7.77 -43.38
CA TRP A 176 11.97 8.36 -43.83
C TRP A 176 10.82 7.36 -43.91
N ASP A 177 11.05 6.21 -44.55
CA ASP A 177 10.01 5.17 -44.70
C ASP A 177 9.65 4.54 -43.36
N GLY A 178 10.63 4.32 -42.49
CA GLY A 178 10.38 3.84 -41.11
C GLY A 178 9.54 4.83 -40.29
N ARG A 179 9.80 6.12 -40.42
CA ARG A 179 9.02 7.19 -39.80
C ARG A 179 7.58 7.21 -40.31
N LYS A 180 7.37 7.19 -41.62
CA LYS A 180 6.03 7.11 -42.23
C LYS A 180 5.27 5.87 -41.76
N ALA A 181 5.92 4.71 -41.70
CA ALA A 181 5.30 3.49 -41.22
C ALA A 181 4.84 3.63 -39.76
N ILE A 182 5.68 4.16 -38.85
CA ILE A 182 5.32 4.39 -37.47
C ILE A 182 4.15 5.34 -37.35
N TRP A 183 4.14 6.47 -38.06
CA TRP A 183 3.05 7.44 -38.04
C TRP A 183 1.71 6.82 -38.49
N LYS A 184 1.74 6.02 -39.56
CA LYS A 184 0.57 5.31 -40.09
C LYS A 184 0.09 4.25 -39.09
N ASP A 185 1.00 3.38 -38.63
CA ASP A 185 0.65 2.24 -37.78
C ASP A 185 0.15 2.67 -36.40
N LEU A 186 0.63 3.79 -35.89
CA LEU A 186 0.15 4.38 -34.64
C LEU A 186 -1.06 5.32 -34.83
N ALA A 187 -1.59 5.44 -36.06
CA ALA A 187 -2.70 6.33 -36.39
C ALA A 187 -2.45 7.78 -35.90
N ILE A 188 -1.22 8.25 -36.05
CA ILE A 188 -0.90 9.67 -35.79
C ILE A 188 -1.41 10.48 -36.98
N PRO A 189 -2.18 11.57 -36.76
CA PRO A 189 -2.68 12.40 -37.84
C PRO A 189 -1.57 12.78 -38.82
N ALA A 190 -1.84 12.67 -40.11
CA ALA A 190 -0.87 12.96 -41.16
C ALA A 190 -0.50 14.44 -41.10
N LEU A 191 0.65 14.73 -40.56
CA LEU A 191 1.40 15.93 -40.86
C LEU A 191 2.09 15.69 -42.20
N GLU A 192 2.08 16.67 -43.08
CA GLU A 192 3.01 16.67 -44.22
C GLU A 192 4.43 16.75 -43.63
N LEU A 193 5.02 15.58 -43.43
CA LEU A 193 6.36 15.48 -42.86
C LEU A 193 7.36 15.95 -43.93
N PRO A 194 8.11 17.03 -43.73
CA PRO A 194 9.14 17.43 -44.67
C PRO A 194 10.29 16.40 -44.73
N SER A 195 10.96 16.34 -45.83
CA SER A 195 12.12 15.45 -46.00
C SER A 195 13.28 15.83 -45.08
N GLU A 196 13.45 17.13 -44.83
CA GLU A 196 14.41 17.66 -43.87
C GLU A 196 13.73 18.13 -42.61
N ILE A 197 14.27 17.72 -41.45
CA ILE A 197 13.72 18.04 -40.14
C ILE A 197 14.67 18.97 -39.41
N THR A 198 14.24 20.20 -39.16
CA THR A 198 14.95 21.17 -38.34
C THR A 198 14.90 20.78 -36.86
N GLY A 199 15.77 21.34 -36.01
CA GLY A 199 15.83 21.04 -34.60
C GLY A 199 14.48 21.31 -33.85
N GLU A 200 13.79 22.39 -34.22
CA GLU A 200 12.46 22.71 -33.64
C GLU A 200 11.40 21.67 -34.07
N LEU A 201 11.39 21.30 -35.32
CA LEU A 201 10.46 20.29 -35.85
C LEU A 201 10.74 18.91 -35.26
N LEU A 202 12.01 18.57 -35.02
CA LEU A 202 12.40 17.33 -34.34
C LEU A 202 11.79 17.25 -32.94
N GLY A 203 11.88 18.35 -32.16
CA GLY A 203 11.27 18.45 -30.86
C GLY A 203 9.75 18.24 -30.89
N TYR A 204 9.08 18.92 -31.85
CA TYR A 204 7.63 18.79 -32.03
C TYR A 204 7.21 17.37 -32.42
N LEU A 205 7.83 16.75 -33.41
CA LEU A 205 7.49 15.40 -33.86
C LEU A 205 7.78 14.35 -32.78
N SER A 206 8.86 14.52 -32.03
CA SER A 206 9.15 13.67 -30.87
C SER A 206 8.07 13.81 -29.79
N ALA A 207 7.59 15.01 -29.53
CA ALA A 207 6.50 15.25 -28.57
C ALA A 207 5.18 14.63 -29.02
N VAL A 208 4.82 14.75 -30.31
CA VAL A 208 3.63 14.12 -30.89
C VAL A 208 3.68 12.60 -30.75
N LEU A 209 4.82 11.99 -31.08
CA LEU A 209 5.02 10.54 -30.94
C LEU A 209 4.94 10.10 -29.49
N ARG A 210 5.58 10.81 -28.56
CA ARG A 210 5.53 10.54 -27.12
C ARG A 210 4.09 10.61 -26.60
N LYS A 211 3.34 11.63 -27.00
CA LYS A 211 1.92 11.77 -26.63
C LYS A 211 1.12 10.57 -27.09
N ARG A 212 1.29 10.18 -28.35
CA ARG A 212 0.54 9.03 -28.90
C ARG A 212 0.89 7.71 -28.21
N VAL A 213 2.19 7.46 -27.95
CA VAL A 213 2.62 6.28 -27.20
C VAL A 213 2.09 6.29 -25.78
N ALA A 214 1.99 7.46 -25.14
CA ALA A 214 1.39 7.59 -23.81
C ALA A 214 -0.12 7.31 -23.79
N GLU A 215 -0.83 7.64 -24.87
CA GLU A 215 -2.27 7.37 -25.01
C GLU A 215 -2.57 5.87 -25.16
N ILE A 216 -1.81 5.16 -25.99
CA ILE A 216 -2.08 3.76 -26.32
C ILE A 216 -1.27 2.75 -25.47
N GLY A 217 -0.27 3.22 -24.74
CA GLY A 217 0.68 2.41 -23.99
C GLY A 217 1.91 1.97 -24.81
N PHE A 218 3.04 1.83 -24.15
CA PHE A 218 4.32 1.51 -24.81
C PHE A 218 4.32 0.15 -25.52
N GLU A 219 3.84 -0.89 -24.85
CA GLU A 219 3.80 -2.25 -25.41
C GLU A 219 2.86 -2.31 -26.62
N ASN A 220 1.66 -1.73 -26.50
CA ASN A 220 0.71 -1.64 -27.61
C ASN A 220 1.30 -0.86 -28.81
N ALA A 221 2.07 0.19 -28.54
CA ALA A 221 2.75 0.94 -29.59
C ALA A 221 3.78 0.08 -30.34
N LEU A 222 4.53 -0.75 -29.61
CA LEU A 222 5.51 -1.66 -30.21
C LEU A 222 4.85 -2.84 -30.96
N GLU A 223 3.70 -3.29 -30.52
CA GLU A 223 2.91 -4.33 -31.22
C GLU A 223 2.32 -3.79 -32.51
N SER A 224 1.74 -2.58 -32.46
CA SER A 224 1.11 -1.93 -33.62
C SER A 224 2.15 -1.51 -34.66
N ALA A 225 3.28 -0.95 -34.22
CA ALA A 225 4.33 -0.46 -35.10
C ALA A 225 5.65 -1.19 -34.84
N LYS A 226 5.84 -2.38 -35.44
CA LYS A 226 7.03 -3.22 -35.21
C LYS A 226 8.35 -2.49 -35.48
N VAL A 227 8.37 -1.56 -36.43
CA VAL A 227 9.53 -0.73 -36.79
C VAL A 227 9.91 0.17 -35.60
N ALA A 228 8.97 0.56 -34.75
CA ALA A 228 9.20 1.43 -33.61
C ALA A 228 10.20 0.84 -32.59
N LYS A 229 10.31 -0.50 -32.50
CA LYS A 229 11.29 -1.19 -31.62
C LYS A 229 12.73 -0.73 -31.81
N LYS A 230 13.09 -0.27 -33.01
CA LYS A 230 14.43 0.24 -33.31
C LYS A 230 14.71 1.62 -32.74
N PHE A 231 13.67 2.42 -32.55
CA PHE A 231 13.77 3.85 -32.25
C PHE A 231 13.20 4.24 -30.90
N LEU A 232 12.34 3.40 -30.31
CA LEU A 232 11.70 3.68 -29.02
C LEU A 232 12.33 2.80 -27.93
N LYS A 233 12.76 3.42 -26.84
CA LYS A 233 13.25 2.73 -25.64
C LYS A 233 12.56 3.30 -24.42
N LEU A 234 12.07 2.44 -23.54
CA LEU A 234 11.48 2.85 -22.28
C LEU A 234 12.47 2.64 -21.14
N LYS A 235 12.87 3.75 -20.51
CA LYS A 235 13.60 3.73 -19.24
C LYS A 235 12.61 3.60 -18.12
N ARG A 236 12.68 2.53 -17.34
CA ARG A 236 11.87 2.37 -16.13
C ARG A 236 12.41 3.29 -15.05
N VAL A 237 11.67 4.35 -14.73
CA VAL A 237 11.99 5.31 -13.67
C VAL A 237 11.40 4.86 -12.35
N LEU A 238 10.14 4.39 -12.39
CA LEU A 238 9.42 3.77 -11.27
C LEU A 238 9.23 2.28 -11.53
N VAL A 239 9.22 1.48 -10.48
CA VAL A 239 9.03 0.02 -10.52
C VAL A 239 7.53 -0.29 -10.43
N GLU A 240 7.03 -1.20 -11.26
CA GLU A 240 5.67 -1.70 -11.17
C GLU A 240 5.57 -2.75 -10.07
N PRO A 241 4.74 -2.55 -9.04
CA PRO A 241 4.61 -3.52 -7.97
C PRO A 241 3.74 -4.71 -8.40
N GLY A 242 4.05 -5.90 -7.89
CA GLY A 242 3.13 -7.03 -7.87
C GLY A 242 2.29 -7.03 -6.58
N HIS A 243 1.10 -7.63 -6.61
CA HIS A 243 0.39 -7.95 -5.39
C HIS A 243 0.82 -9.32 -4.87
N LEU A 244 0.91 -9.44 -3.55
CA LEU A 244 1.12 -10.71 -2.86
C LEU A 244 -0.14 -11.01 -2.06
N LEU A 245 -0.98 -11.92 -2.58
CA LEU A 245 -2.19 -12.33 -1.87
C LEU A 245 -1.83 -13.02 -0.57
N THR A 246 -2.45 -12.55 0.50
CA THR A 246 -2.27 -13.12 1.82
C THR A 246 -3.50 -13.95 2.17
N GLU A 247 -3.29 -15.25 2.41
CA GLU A 247 -4.32 -16.07 3.04
C GLU A 247 -4.54 -15.55 4.47
N THR A 248 -5.57 -14.76 4.66
CA THR A 248 -5.92 -14.27 5.99
C THR A 248 -7.09 -15.09 6.52
N PRO A 249 -6.89 -15.83 7.62
CA PRO A 249 -8.01 -16.46 8.30
C PRO A 249 -9.02 -15.38 8.69
N ARG A 250 -10.26 -15.50 8.24
CA ARG A 250 -11.33 -14.61 8.67
C ARG A 250 -11.66 -14.90 10.11
N LEU A 251 -11.11 -14.12 11.04
CA LEU A 251 -11.48 -14.24 12.45
C LEU A 251 -12.82 -13.52 12.67
N PRO A 252 -13.91 -14.23 13.02
CA PRO A 252 -15.16 -13.59 13.37
C PRO A 252 -15.02 -12.79 14.68
N GLY A 253 -15.76 -11.72 14.81
CA GLY A 253 -15.91 -11.01 16.09
C GLY A 253 -16.75 -11.81 17.10
N THR A 254 -16.92 -11.29 18.29
CA THR A 254 -17.68 -11.94 19.37
C THR A 254 -19.18 -12.13 19.03
N ASP A 255 -19.67 -11.41 18.03
CA ASP A 255 -21.04 -11.47 17.49
C ASP A 255 -21.14 -12.31 16.19
N GLY A 256 -20.06 -12.97 15.78
CA GLY A 256 -20.01 -13.79 14.57
C GLY A 256 -19.81 -13.02 13.28
N ARG A 257 -19.95 -11.69 13.25
CA ARG A 257 -19.65 -10.84 12.10
C ARG A 257 -18.13 -10.62 11.98
N ARG A 258 -17.69 -9.93 10.92
CA ARG A 258 -16.29 -9.48 10.82
C ARG A 258 -15.91 -8.67 12.07
N MET A 259 -14.75 -8.98 12.66
CA MET A 259 -14.24 -8.24 13.80
C MET A 259 -13.90 -6.81 13.40
N ALA A 260 -14.52 -5.83 14.05
CA ALA A 260 -14.26 -4.41 13.81
C ALA A 260 -14.52 -3.59 15.08
N LYS A 261 -13.73 -2.51 15.24
CA LYS A 261 -13.87 -1.57 16.35
C LYS A 261 -15.29 -0.98 16.43
N SER A 262 -15.85 -0.56 15.29
CA SER A 262 -17.17 0.08 15.19
C SER A 262 -18.34 -0.82 15.60
N TYR A 263 -18.14 -2.15 15.61
CA TYR A 263 -19.19 -3.09 16.02
C TYR A 263 -19.13 -3.48 17.49
N GLY A 264 -18.12 -3.02 18.23
CA GLY A 264 -17.94 -3.39 19.64
C GLY A 264 -17.67 -4.90 19.86
N ASN A 265 -17.32 -5.64 18.80
CA ASN A 265 -17.18 -7.09 18.78
C ASN A 265 -15.71 -7.55 18.78
N ALA A 266 -14.78 -6.65 19.13
CA ALA A 266 -13.35 -6.90 19.06
C ALA A 266 -12.75 -7.30 20.41
N ILE A 267 -11.78 -8.21 20.37
CA ILE A 267 -10.82 -8.44 21.46
C ILE A 267 -9.51 -7.79 21.07
N TRP A 268 -9.05 -6.87 21.93
CA TRP A 268 -7.81 -6.14 21.73
C TRP A 268 -6.63 -6.97 22.18
N LEU A 269 -5.49 -6.77 21.56
CA LEU A 269 -4.23 -7.41 21.97
C LEU A 269 -3.85 -7.01 23.41
N SER A 270 -4.32 -5.86 23.87
CA SER A 270 -4.08 -5.28 25.19
C SER A 270 -5.20 -5.56 26.22
N ASP A 271 -6.26 -6.29 25.86
CA ASP A 271 -7.34 -6.60 26.83
C ASP A 271 -6.82 -7.44 27.98
N PRO A 272 -7.08 -7.07 29.25
CA PRO A 272 -6.69 -7.90 30.39
C PRO A 272 -7.41 -9.25 30.37
N PRO A 273 -6.83 -10.29 31.00
CA PRO A 273 -7.39 -11.65 30.97
C PRO A 273 -8.85 -11.75 31.41
N GLU A 274 -9.28 -10.95 32.40
CA GLU A 274 -10.67 -10.91 32.86
C GLU A 274 -11.62 -10.36 31.79
N ASP A 275 -11.22 -9.33 31.04
CA ASP A 275 -12.01 -8.77 29.96
C ASP A 275 -12.11 -9.74 28.77
N ILE A 276 -11.03 -10.44 28.46
CA ILE A 276 -11.04 -11.50 27.44
C ILE A 276 -12.06 -12.57 27.83
N ARG A 277 -12.00 -13.09 29.07
CA ARG A 277 -12.94 -14.10 29.55
C ARG A 277 -14.40 -13.62 29.52
N LYS A 278 -14.64 -12.34 29.93
CA LYS A 278 -15.95 -11.72 29.88
C LYS A 278 -16.49 -11.61 28.45
N LYS A 279 -15.66 -11.12 27.51
CA LYS A 279 -16.03 -10.99 26.09
C LYS A 279 -16.33 -12.35 25.47
N VAL A 280 -15.49 -13.36 25.73
CA VAL A 280 -15.68 -14.71 25.21
C VAL A 280 -16.91 -15.38 25.81
N ARG A 281 -17.17 -15.19 27.11
CA ARG A 281 -18.39 -15.70 27.76
C ARG A 281 -19.65 -15.23 27.05
N ASN A 282 -19.67 -13.97 26.58
CA ASN A 282 -20.80 -13.35 25.89
C ASN A 282 -20.79 -13.59 24.37
N MET A 283 -19.79 -14.29 23.86
CA MET A 283 -19.63 -14.54 22.42
C MET A 283 -20.81 -15.36 21.87
N MET A 284 -21.25 -15.04 20.66
CA MET A 284 -22.28 -15.81 19.96
C MET A 284 -21.83 -17.27 19.76
N THR A 285 -22.78 -18.18 19.82
CA THR A 285 -22.60 -19.60 19.51
C THR A 285 -23.54 -20.01 18.37
N ASP A 286 -23.66 -21.29 18.06
CA ASP A 286 -24.63 -21.79 17.10
C ASP A 286 -26.05 -21.36 17.49
N PRO A 287 -26.75 -20.54 16.66
CA PRO A 287 -28.10 -20.06 16.98
C PRO A 287 -29.17 -21.16 17.13
N GLN A 288 -28.92 -22.32 16.53
CA GLN A 288 -29.86 -23.44 16.64
C GLN A 288 -29.73 -24.23 17.97
N ARG A 289 -28.60 -24.08 18.66
CA ARG A 289 -28.35 -24.70 19.94
C ARG A 289 -28.88 -23.84 21.08
N GLN A 290 -30.15 -23.99 21.45
CA GLN A 290 -30.82 -23.21 22.50
C GLN A 290 -30.66 -23.82 23.87
N ARG A 291 -30.66 -25.16 23.98
CA ARG A 291 -30.54 -25.88 25.25
C ARG A 291 -29.22 -26.65 25.32
N ARG A 292 -28.74 -26.94 26.52
CA ARG A 292 -27.54 -27.73 26.74
C ARG A 292 -27.65 -29.12 26.12
N THR A 293 -28.82 -29.69 26.08
CA THR A 293 -29.13 -31.03 25.52
C THR A 293 -29.25 -31.06 24.02
N ASP A 294 -29.26 -29.90 23.35
CA ASP A 294 -29.32 -29.83 21.89
C ASP A 294 -27.95 -30.09 21.28
N PRO A 295 -27.81 -30.96 20.27
CA PRO A 295 -26.58 -31.08 19.48
C PRO A 295 -26.28 -29.76 18.80
N GLY A 296 -25.00 -29.36 18.81
CA GLY A 296 -24.57 -28.14 18.14
C GLY A 296 -23.84 -28.45 16.82
N ARG A 297 -23.61 -27.40 16.04
CA ARG A 297 -22.90 -27.42 14.76
C ARG A 297 -21.61 -26.60 14.88
N PRO A 298 -20.46 -27.25 15.16
CA PRO A 298 -19.18 -26.55 15.31
C PRO A 298 -18.81 -25.68 14.10
N GLU A 299 -19.16 -26.12 12.89
CA GLU A 299 -18.83 -25.46 11.63
C GLU A 299 -19.43 -24.04 11.47
N VAL A 300 -20.53 -23.76 12.13
CA VAL A 300 -21.17 -22.43 12.11
C VAL A 300 -20.94 -21.63 13.40
N CYS A 301 -20.26 -22.23 14.38
CA CYS A 301 -20.02 -21.62 15.68
C CYS A 301 -18.75 -20.76 15.70
N PRO A 302 -18.86 -19.43 15.95
CA PRO A 302 -17.67 -18.57 16.03
C PRO A 302 -16.67 -19.01 17.10
N VAL A 303 -17.14 -19.56 18.24
CA VAL A 303 -16.27 -20.07 19.31
C VAL A 303 -15.44 -21.24 18.82
N PHE A 304 -16.00 -22.14 18.03
CA PHE A 304 -15.25 -23.24 17.47
C PHE A 304 -14.23 -22.78 16.42
N ALA A 305 -14.56 -21.79 15.62
CA ALA A 305 -13.58 -21.15 14.71
C ALA A 305 -12.36 -20.62 15.49
N TRP A 306 -12.57 -20.08 16.69
CA TRP A 306 -11.49 -19.62 17.56
C TRP A 306 -10.72 -20.77 18.22
N HIS A 307 -11.39 -21.87 18.61
CA HIS A 307 -10.68 -23.06 19.08
C HIS A 307 -9.63 -23.55 18.08
N LYS A 308 -9.95 -23.52 16.77
CA LYS A 308 -9.00 -23.91 15.70
C LYS A 308 -7.74 -23.06 15.65
N LEU A 309 -7.76 -21.83 16.16
CA LEU A 309 -6.63 -20.88 16.14
C LEU A 309 -5.85 -20.87 17.47
N PHE A 310 -6.53 -21.08 18.59
CA PHE A 310 -5.93 -20.84 19.91
C PHE A 310 -5.81 -22.10 20.78
N SER A 311 -6.50 -23.18 20.44
CA SER A 311 -6.54 -24.37 21.29
C SER A 311 -5.65 -25.49 20.74
N PRO A 312 -5.08 -26.31 21.61
CA PRO A 312 -4.34 -27.50 21.20
C PRO A 312 -5.30 -28.55 20.58
N PRO A 313 -4.77 -29.49 19.76
CA PRO A 313 -5.57 -30.45 19.00
C PRO A 313 -6.57 -31.25 19.86
N GLU A 314 -6.17 -31.66 21.05
CA GLU A 314 -7.02 -32.41 21.99
C GLU A 314 -8.24 -31.58 22.44
N THR A 315 -8.06 -30.29 22.70
CA THR A 315 -9.16 -29.38 23.08
C THR A 315 -10.07 -29.10 21.89
N ILE A 316 -9.53 -29.00 20.67
CA ILE A 316 -10.34 -28.86 19.46
C ILE A 316 -11.24 -30.10 19.28
N ALA A 317 -10.66 -31.29 19.36
CA ALA A 317 -11.39 -32.54 19.24
C ALA A 317 -12.46 -32.71 20.34
N TRP A 318 -12.11 -32.41 21.59
CA TRP A 318 -13.06 -32.41 22.71
C TRP A 318 -14.22 -31.43 22.47
N SER A 319 -13.93 -30.22 22.05
CA SER A 319 -14.93 -29.20 21.74
C SER A 319 -15.84 -29.62 20.59
N GLU A 320 -15.29 -30.18 19.53
CA GLU A 320 -16.05 -30.63 18.35
C GLU A 320 -16.98 -31.79 18.72
N GLN A 321 -16.43 -32.87 19.27
CA GLN A 321 -17.20 -34.03 19.64
C GLN A 321 -18.26 -33.73 20.71
N GLY A 322 -17.85 -33.01 21.77
CA GLY A 322 -18.75 -32.64 22.84
C GLY A 322 -19.89 -31.71 22.38
N CYS A 323 -19.63 -30.82 21.41
CA CYS A 323 -20.66 -29.97 20.82
C CYS A 323 -21.67 -30.80 20.01
N ARG A 324 -21.22 -31.70 19.12
CA ARG A 324 -22.06 -32.53 18.25
C ARG A 324 -22.93 -33.52 19.02
N THR A 325 -22.44 -34.00 20.15
CA THR A 325 -23.14 -35.01 20.97
C THR A 325 -23.90 -34.40 22.14
N ALA A 326 -23.94 -33.07 22.28
CA ALA A 326 -24.43 -32.36 23.46
C ALA A 326 -23.72 -32.78 24.78
N GLY A 327 -22.52 -33.34 24.67
CA GLY A 327 -21.71 -33.81 25.80
C GLY A 327 -21.14 -32.67 26.67
N ILE A 328 -20.95 -31.48 26.09
CA ILE A 328 -20.45 -30.27 26.77
C ILE A 328 -21.43 -29.12 26.65
N GLY A 329 -21.41 -28.19 27.62
CA GLY A 329 -22.18 -26.94 27.56
C GLY A 329 -21.39 -25.83 26.79
N CYS A 330 -22.13 -24.87 26.19
CA CYS A 330 -21.49 -23.71 25.53
C CYS A 330 -20.67 -22.87 26.52
N ILE A 331 -21.07 -22.75 27.77
CA ILE A 331 -20.33 -22.01 28.81
C ILE A 331 -18.96 -22.68 29.08
N GLU A 332 -18.96 -24.00 29.20
CA GLU A 332 -17.77 -24.82 29.44
C GLU A 332 -16.81 -24.73 28.25
N CYS A 333 -17.34 -24.88 27.03
CA CYS A 333 -16.57 -24.72 25.78
C CYS A 333 -15.93 -23.33 25.70
N LYS A 334 -16.69 -22.25 25.95
CA LYS A 334 -16.19 -20.89 25.96
C LYS A 334 -15.13 -20.64 27.02
N ALA A 335 -15.26 -21.24 28.22
CA ALA A 335 -14.25 -21.10 29.27
C ALA A 335 -12.92 -21.72 28.83
N ALA A 336 -12.93 -22.94 28.28
CA ALA A 336 -11.75 -23.59 27.76
C ALA A 336 -11.09 -22.79 26.62
N MET A 337 -11.91 -22.24 25.70
CA MET A 337 -11.41 -21.39 24.62
C MET A 337 -10.76 -20.08 25.16
N ALA A 338 -11.40 -19.44 26.12
CA ALA A 338 -10.89 -18.22 26.73
C ALA A 338 -9.54 -18.45 27.46
N ASP A 339 -9.40 -19.56 28.16
CA ASP A 339 -8.15 -19.90 28.83
C ASP A 339 -7.01 -20.17 27.83
N ASN A 340 -7.30 -20.81 26.71
CA ASN A 340 -6.31 -21.02 25.66
C ASN A 340 -5.94 -19.69 24.97
N LEU A 341 -6.92 -18.81 24.72
CA LEU A 341 -6.63 -17.48 24.17
C LEU A 341 -5.78 -16.63 25.13
N VAL A 342 -6.07 -16.64 26.42
CA VAL A 342 -5.29 -15.93 27.44
C VAL A 342 -3.84 -16.45 27.48
N LYS A 343 -3.63 -17.76 27.42
CA LYS A 343 -2.29 -18.36 27.33
C LYS A 343 -1.56 -17.95 26.06
N TRP A 344 -2.27 -17.91 24.95
CA TRP A 344 -1.70 -17.56 23.65
C TRP A 344 -1.27 -16.09 23.58
N ILE A 345 -2.06 -15.18 24.16
CA ILE A 345 -1.80 -13.73 24.10
C ILE A 345 -0.80 -13.24 25.17
N GLU A 346 -0.61 -13.98 26.26
CA GLU A 346 0.23 -13.57 27.39
C GLU A 346 1.66 -13.15 27.00
N PRO A 347 2.40 -13.86 26.11
CA PRO A 347 3.72 -13.42 25.70
C PRO A 347 3.70 -12.07 24.98
N ILE A 348 2.65 -11.80 24.17
CA ILE A 348 2.46 -10.54 23.47
C ILE A 348 2.23 -9.41 24.49
N GLN A 349 1.38 -9.67 25.46
CA GLN A 349 1.06 -8.70 26.52
C GLN A 349 2.23 -8.42 27.45
N ALA A 350 3.05 -9.42 27.75
CA ALA A 350 4.27 -9.23 28.54
C ALA A 350 5.23 -8.25 27.85
N ARG A 351 5.51 -8.47 26.55
CA ARG A 351 6.34 -7.53 25.75
C ARG A 351 5.70 -6.16 25.64
N ARG A 352 4.37 -6.12 25.48
CA ARG A 352 3.65 -4.85 25.41
C ARG A 352 3.83 -4.03 26.69
N ARG A 353 3.67 -4.62 27.87
CA ARG A 353 3.88 -3.94 29.16
C ARG A 353 5.30 -3.38 29.31
N GLU A 354 6.31 -4.13 28.84
CA GLU A 354 7.70 -3.67 28.83
C GLU A 354 7.90 -2.44 27.94
N LEU A 355 7.28 -2.43 26.74
CA LEU A 355 7.38 -1.32 25.79
C LEU A 355 6.57 -0.10 26.26
N GLU A 356 5.39 -0.30 26.85
CA GLU A 356 4.59 0.77 27.45
C GLU A 356 5.30 1.49 28.58
N ALA A 357 6.16 0.79 29.32
CA ALA A 357 7.01 1.39 30.34
C ALA A 357 8.19 2.21 29.74
N ARG A 358 8.47 2.06 28.45
CA ARG A 358 9.60 2.71 27.73
C ARG A 358 9.16 3.34 26.40
N PRO A 359 8.23 4.30 26.40
CA PRO A 359 7.69 4.88 25.16
C PRO A 359 8.77 5.56 24.30
N ASP A 360 9.81 6.13 24.92
CA ASP A 360 10.93 6.75 24.21
C ASP A 360 11.71 5.76 23.34
N GLU A 361 11.78 4.49 23.74
CA GLU A 361 12.39 3.43 22.93
C GLU A 361 11.57 3.18 21.67
N VAL A 362 10.24 3.15 21.76
CA VAL A 362 9.34 2.97 20.61
C VAL A 362 9.48 4.16 19.64
N TRP A 363 9.50 5.39 20.14
CA TRP A 363 9.73 6.57 19.30
C TRP A 363 11.10 6.53 18.63
N SER A 364 12.16 6.15 19.35
CA SER A 364 13.50 6.03 18.78
C SER A 364 13.58 5.02 17.65
N ILE A 365 12.85 3.90 17.74
CA ILE A 365 12.74 2.90 16.67
C ILE A 365 12.04 3.50 15.44
N LEU A 366 10.93 4.21 15.62
CA LEU A 366 10.20 4.85 14.52
C LEU A 366 11.04 5.94 13.83
N ASP A 367 11.80 6.73 14.61
CA ASP A 367 12.69 7.77 14.07
C ASP A 367 13.85 7.17 13.28
N ALA A 368 14.47 6.10 13.79
CA ALA A 368 15.52 5.40 13.08
C ALA A 368 15.00 4.78 11.79
N GLY A 369 13.82 4.16 11.82
CA GLY A 369 13.14 3.63 10.66
C GLY A 369 12.77 4.71 9.65
N SER A 370 12.28 5.87 10.10
CA SER A 370 11.96 7.02 9.24
C SER A 370 13.20 7.54 8.50
N LYS A 371 14.36 7.63 9.18
CA LYS A 371 15.63 8.01 8.54
C LYS A 371 16.07 6.98 7.49
N LYS A 372 15.91 5.68 7.77
CA LYS A 372 16.22 4.61 6.82
C LYS A 372 15.29 4.68 5.60
N ALA A 373 13.98 4.82 5.81
CA ALA A 373 12.97 4.97 4.78
C ALA A 373 13.23 6.20 3.91
N GLN A 374 13.51 7.36 4.52
CA GLN A 374 13.81 8.60 3.82
C GLN A 374 15.03 8.48 2.90
N LYS A 375 16.07 7.75 3.31
CA LYS A 375 17.25 7.51 2.46
C LYS A 375 16.88 6.77 1.17
N VAL A 376 15.98 5.81 1.23
CA VAL A 376 15.48 5.07 0.05
C VAL A 376 14.59 5.99 -0.79
N ALA A 377 13.64 6.67 -0.17
CA ALA A 377 12.72 7.58 -0.82
C ALA A 377 13.46 8.69 -1.61
N ARG A 378 14.50 9.28 -1.03
CA ARG A 378 15.35 10.30 -1.70
C ARG A 378 16.05 9.78 -2.94
N ARG A 379 16.48 8.50 -2.97
CA ARG A 379 17.06 7.91 -4.18
C ARG A 379 16.04 7.80 -5.29
N THR A 380 14.84 7.38 -4.99
CA THR A 380 13.73 7.30 -5.95
C THR A 380 13.36 8.69 -6.44
N MET A 381 13.20 9.65 -5.53
CA MET A 381 12.87 11.02 -5.90
C MET A 381 13.95 11.70 -6.76
N LYS A 382 15.23 11.38 -6.55
CA LYS A 382 16.31 11.84 -7.44
C LYS A 382 16.09 11.35 -8.88
N ARG A 383 15.74 10.07 -9.08
CA ARG A 383 15.42 9.52 -10.41
C ARG A 383 14.20 10.18 -11.02
N VAL A 384 13.14 10.34 -10.23
CA VAL A 384 11.87 10.97 -10.62
C VAL A 384 12.10 12.42 -11.08
N ARG A 385 12.76 13.24 -10.24
CA ARG A 385 13.06 14.65 -10.57
C ARG A 385 13.91 14.78 -11.84
N ASN A 386 14.93 13.91 -11.99
CA ASN A 386 15.77 13.94 -13.19
C ASN A 386 15.00 13.52 -14.45
N ALA A 387 14.06 12.56 -14.33
CA ALA A 387 13.24 12.15 -15.47
C ALA A 387 12.28 13.27 -15.92
N ILE A 388 11.70 14.01 -14.98
CA ILE A 388 10.73 15.08 -15.25
C ILE A 388 11.43 16.36 -15.72
N PHE A 389 12.43 16.83 -14.96
CA PHE A 389 12.98 18.19 -15.08
C PHE A 389 14.33 18.24 -15.79
N LYS A 390 15.03 17.13 -15.94
CA LYS A 390 16.35 17.01 -16.56
C LYS A 390 17.39 17.99 -16.00
N TRP A 391 17.27 18.36 -14.74
CA TRP A 391 18.14 19.38 -14.13
C TRP A 391 19.62 19.04 -14.16
N ASP A 392 19.98 17.75 -14.07
CA ASP A 392 21.39 17.35 -14.14
C ASP A 392 21.97 17.58 -15.56
N GLU A 393 21.15 17.41 -16.62
CA GLU A 393 21.53 17.69 -18.01
C GLU A 393 21.68 19.20 -18.20
N ALA A 394 20.67 19.98 -17.80
CA ALA A 394 20.69 21.44 -17.93
C ALA A 394 21.84 22.13 -17.14
N ARG A 395 22.26 21.55 -16.01
CA ARG A 395 23.41 22.06 -15.25
C ARG A 395 24.73 21.77 -15.92
N LYS A 396 24.88 20.59 -16.56
CA LYS A 396 26.08 20.22 -17.30
C LYS A 396 26.27 21.12 -18.53
N GLU A 397 25.22 21.38 -19.28
CA GLU A 397 25.27 22.26 -20.45
C GLU A 397 25.76 23.69 -20.10
N ARG A 398 25.36 24.21 -18.95
CA ARG A 398 25.82 25.53 -18.45
C ARG A 398 27.26 25.54 -17.97
N SER A 399 27.79 24.41 -17.49
CA SER A 399 29.20 24.33 -17.04
C SER A 399 30.21 24.27 -18.18
N PHE A 400 29.77 23.92 -19.41
CA PHE A 400 30.61 23.91 -20.61
C PHE A 400 30.45 25.15 -21.50
N GLY A 401 29.47 26.03 -21.24
CA GLY A 401 29.12 27.23 -22.02
C GLY A 401 29.27 28.54 -21.26
N GLY A 402 30.30 28.70 -20.45
CA GLY A 402 30.66 30.02 -19.92
C GLY A 402 31.12 30.94 -21.08
N PRO A 403 30.54 32.15 -21.26
CA PRO A 403 31.05 33.05 -22.29
C PRO A 403 32.50 33.45 -21.94
N GLU A 404 33.44 33.16 -22.88
CA GLU A 404 34.72 33.87 -22.91
C GLU A 404 34.39 35.36 -22.96
N THR A 405 34.46 36.04 -21.85
CA THR A 405 34.55 37.51 -21.83
C THR A 405 35.88 37.86 -22.51
N LYS A 406 35.83 38.13 -23.83
CA LYS A 406 36.86 38.87 -24.50
C LYS A 406 36.91 40.25 -23.79
N ALA A 407 37.87 40.40 -22.88
CA ALA A 407 38.32 41.70 -22.43
C ALA A 407 38.95 42.37 -23.66
N SER A 408 38.21 43.28 -24.29
CA SER A 408 38.75 44.23 -25.23
C SER A 408 39.67 45.17 -24.44
N ALA A 409 40.97 44.88 -24.52
CA ALA A 409 41.98 45.89 -24.26
C ALA A 409 41.86 46.93 -25.36
N SER A 410 41.33 48.09 -25.03
CA SER A 410 41.54 49.33 -25.79
C SER A 410 42.27 50.30 -24.88
N GLY A 411 43.44 50.67 -25.41
CA GLY A 411 44.48 51.52 -24.88
C GLY A 411 44.06 52.94 -24.55
#